data_0e96ef9ad79f8b4cca6c0ecb881dc0a4
#
_entry.id   0e96ef9ad79f8b4cca6c0ecb881dc0a4
#
_cell.length_a   1.000
_cell.length_b   1.000
_cell.length_c   1.000
_cell.angle_alpha   90.00
_cell.angle_beta   90.00
_cell.angle_gamma   90.00
#
_symmetry.space_group_name_H-M   'P 1'
#
loop_
_entity.id
_entity.type
_entity.pdbx_description
1 polymer ?
#
loop_
_entity_poly.entity_id
_entity_poly.type
_entity_poly.pdbx_seq_one_letter_code
_entity_poly.pdbx_strand_id
1 'polypeptide(L)' 'CADQITIVYRVHNGRRQKRRWNLTQGEWVDKKWIDLGPA' A
#
# COMPACT_ATOMS: atom_id res chain seq x y z
N CYS A 1 -1.57 -6.35 21.32
CA CYS A 1 -1.17 -5.07 20.74
C CYS A 1 -1.49 -5.04 19.26
N ALA A 2 -1.96 -3.90 18.78
CA ALA A 2 -2.27 -3.74 17.38
C ALA A 2 -0.98 -3.47 16.58
N ASP A 3 -0.92 -4.01 15.36
CA ASP A 3 0.18 -3.75 14.46
C ASP A 3 0.10 -2.32 13.93
N GLN A 4 1.26 -1.73 13.68
CA GLN A 4 1.36 -0.42 13.07
C GLN A 4 1.26 -0.58 11.56
N ILE A 5 0.21 -0.03 10.99
CA ILE A 5 -0.04 -0.13 9.54
C ILE A 5 0.08 1.26 8.92
N THR A 6 0.84 1.36 7.85
CA THR A 6 0.95 2.60 7.07
C THR A 6 0.52 2.34 5.64
N ILE A 7 0.03 3.37 4.97
CA ILE A 7 -0.39 3.26 3.58
C ILE A 7 0.62 3.98 2.70
N VAL A 8 1.11 3.27 1.68
CA VAL A 8 2.04 3.82 0.70
C VAL A 8 1.26 4.07 -0.60
N TYR A 9 1.39 5.26 -1.14
CA TYR A 9 0.74 5.64 -2.40
C TYR A 9 1.78 5.81 -3.49
N ARG A 10 1.37 5.51 -4.72
CA ARG A 10 2.22 5.79 -5.89
C ARG A 10 1.35 5.99 -7.12
N VAL A 11 1.98 6.56 -8.17
CA VAL A 11 1.39 6.63 -9.51
C VAL A 11 2.26 5.77 -10.43
N HIS A 12 1.64 4.85 -11.16
CA HIS A 12 2.33 3.96 -12.06
C HIS A 12 1.51 3.79 -13.33
N ASN A 13 2.14 4.04 -14.48
CA ASN A 13 1.47 3.99 -15.79
C ASN A 13 0.20 4.85 -15.85
N GLY A 14 0.26 6.04 -15.23
CA GLY A 14 -0.87 6.95 -15.21
C GLY A 14 -2.03 6.52 -14.32
N ARG A 15 -1.81 5.56 -13.43
CA ARG A 15 -2.83 5.06 -12.50
C ARG A 15 -2.35 5.21 -11.07
N ARG A 16 -3.27 5.61 -10.21
CA ARG A 16 -3.01 5.71 -8.78
C ARG A 16 -3.14 4.35 -8.13
N GLN A 17 -2.20 4.04 -7.24
CA GLN A 17 -2.18 2.78 -6.53
C GLN A 17 -1.84 3.02 -5.06
N LYS A 18 -2.29 2.12 -4.20
CA LYS A 18 -1.92 2.14 -2.80
C LYS A 18 -1.55 0.72 -2.34
N ARG A 19 -0.78 0.67 -1.27
CA ARG A 19 -0.39 -0.61 -0.67
C ARG A 19 -0.15 -0.38 0.82
N ARG A 20 -0.63 -1.28 1.64
CA ARG A 20 -0.44 -1.17 3.08
C ARG A 20 0.84 -1.88 3.50
N TRP A 21 1.60 -1.20 4.34
CA TRP A 21 2.84 -1.73 4.90
C TRP A 21 2.69 -1.94 6.39
N ASN A 22 3.06 -3.11 6.88
CA ASN A 22 3.03 -3.43 8.31
C ASN A 22 4.39 -3.13 8.91
N LEU A 23 4.49 -2.03 9.64
CA LEU A 23 5.73 -1.61 10.29
C LEU A 23 6.13 -2.56 11.43
N THR A 24 5.16 -3.11 12.13
CA THR A 24 5.42 -4.00 13.27
C THR A 24 6.06 -5.29 12.81
N GLN A 25 5.55 -5.87 11.74
CA GLN A 25 6.06 -7.12 11.20
C GLN A 25 7.19 -6.92 10.17
N GLY A 26 7.31 -5.71 9.64
CA GLY A 26 8.28 -5.41 8.60
C GLY A 26 7.94 -6.07 7.27
N GLU A 27 6.66 -6.14 6.95
CA GLU A 27 6.20 -6.78 5.71
C GLU A 27 4.97 -6.09 5.15
N TRP A 28 4.65 -6.41 3.90
CA TRP A 28 3.46 -5.87 3.27
C TRP A 28 2.20 -6.57 3.76
N VAL A 29 1.17 -5.79 4.08
CA VAL A 29 -0.15 -6.33 4.40
C VAL A 29 -0.83 -6.79 3.11
N ASP A 30 -0.73 -5.98 2.06
CA ASP A 30 -1.27 -6.30 0.75
C ASP A 30 -0.15 -6.82 -0.15
N LYS A 31 -0.33 -7.99 -0.73
CA LYS A 31 0.67 -8.59 -1.61
C LYS A 31 0.79 -7.89 -2.96
N LYS A 32 -0.26 -7.20 -3.36
CA LYS A 32 -0.31 -6.50 -4.65
C LYS A 32 -0.79 -5.07 -4.43
N TRP A 33 -0.42 -4.19 -5.35
CA TRP A 33 -0.90 -2.83 -5.34
C TRP A 33 -2.41 -2.79 -5.65
N ILE A 34 -3.12 -1.97 -4.88
CA ILE A 34 -4.55 -1.75 -5.08
C ILE A 34 -4.71 -0.58 -6.03
N ASP A 35 -5.37 -0.80 -7.17
CA ASP A 35 -5.59 0.23 -8.17
C ASP A 35 -6.73 1.14 -7.74
N LEU A 36 -6.46 2.44 -7.69
CA LEU A 36 -7.45 3.45 -7.31
C LEU A 36 -8.06 4.16 -8.52
N GLY A 37 -7.57 3.87 -9.72
CA GLY A 37 -8.05 4.48 -10.94
C GLY A 37 -7.03 5.41 -11.58
N PRO A 38 -7.44 6.19 -12.60
CA PRO A 38 -6.53 7.11 -13.29
C PRO A 38 -5.97 8.16 -12.35
N ALA A 39 -4.72 8.49 -12.55
CA ALA A 39 -4.05 9.54 -11.79
C ALA A 39 -4.60 10.92 -12.15
#